data_5537016664ef31f8f31a6e013a499e49
#
_entry.id   5537016664ef31f8f31a6e013a499e49
#
_cell.length_a   1.000
_cell.length_b   1.000
_cell.length_c   1.000
_cell.angle_alpha   90.00
_cell.angle_beta   90.00
_cell.angle_gamma   90.00
#
_symmetry.space_group_name_H-M   'P 1'
#
loop_
_entity.id
_entity.type
_entity.pdbx_description
1 polymer ?
#
loop_
_entity_poly.entity_id
_entity_poly.type
_entity_poly.pdbx_seq_one_letter_code
_entity_poly.pdbx_strand_id
1 'polypeptide(L)' 'MGKLYYKKLPLFHLYDSDLTGTQKLLMTLLLVNQFDIYDLSCLARMRPEDVTADLAALKRKGYLQGR' A
#
# COMPACT_ATOMS: atom_id res chain seq x y z
N MET A 1 15.16 -6.76 3.88
CA MET A 1 14.03 -5.84 3.84
C MET A 1 12.97 -6.26 4.84
N GLY A 2 12.40 -5.33 5.53
CA GLY A 2 11.38 -5.62 6.51
C GLY A 2 10.00 -5.78 5.88
N LYS A 3 9.07 -6.24 6.69
CA LYS A 3 7.68 -6.35 6.31
C LYS A 3 6.97 -5.03 6.59
N LEU A 4 5.87 -4.84 5.90
CA LEU A 4 4.98 -3.71 6.15
C LEU A 4 3.85 -4.16 7.06
N TYR A 5 3.51 -3.34 8.03
CA TYR A 5 2.47 -3.67 9.01
C TYR A 5 1.36 -2.64 8.96
N TYR A 6 0.16 -3.08 9.27
CA TYR A 6 -0.99 -2.20 9.36
C TYR A 6 -1.01 -1.53 10.72
N LYS A 7 -1.20 -0.24 10.72
CA LYS A 7 -1.31 0.52 11.96
C LYS A 7 -2.75 0.90 12.27
N LYS A 8 -3.66 0.68 11.32
CA LYS A 8 -5.07 0.99 11.45
C LYS A 8 -5.86 -0.27 11.22
N LEU A 9 -7.15 -0.21 11.53
CA LEU A 9 -8.03 -1.36 11.33
C LEU A 9 -8.05 -1.76 9.86
N PRO A 10 -8.17 -3.07 9.59
CA PRO A 10 -8.29 -3.54 8.21
C PRO A 10 -9.44 -2.84 7.50
N LEU A 11 -9.24 -2.52 6.25
CA LEU A 11 -10.22 -1.88 5.37
C LEU A 11 -10.54 -0.43 5.71
N PHE A 12 -9.94 0.13 6.76
CA PHE A 12 -10.15 1.54 7.09
C PHE A 12 -9.73 2.44 5.94
N HIS A 13 -8.71 2.03 5.20
CA HIS A 13 -8.21 2.80 4.06
C HIS A 13 -9.27 3.03 2.98
N LEU A 14 -10.25 2.16 2.88
CA LEU A 14 -11.30 2.30 1.87
C LEU A 14 -12.19 3.52 2.14
N TYR A 15 -12.22 3.97 3.37
CA TYR A 15 -13.04 5.11 3.78
C TYR A 15 -12.27 6.42 3.82
N ASP A 16 -10.96 6.38 3.59
CA ASP A 16 -10.12 7.56 3.69
C ASP A 16 -10.13 8.30 2.35
N SER A 17 -10.80 9.44 2.31
CA SER A 17 -10.92 10.24 1.08
C SER A 17 -9.60 10.88 0.65
N ASP A 18 -8.60 10.91 1.52
CA ASP A 18 -7.29 11.46 1.19
C ASP A 18 -6.42 10.48 0.41
N LEU A 19 -6.82 9.21 0.32
CA LEU A 19 -6.09 8.23 -0.45
C LEU A 19 -6.58 8.21 -1.90
N THR A 20 -5.63 8.06 -2.82
CA THR A 20 -5.97 7.86 -4.23
C THR A 20 -6.48 6.43 -4.45
N GLY A 21 -7.09 6.20 -5.62
CA GLY A 21 -7.54 4.86 -5.97
C GLY A 21 -6.40 3.85 -6.00
N THR A 22 -5.23 4.24 -6.52
CA THR A 22 -4.07 3.33 -6.54
C THR A 22 -3.56 3.03 -5.14
N GLN A 23 -3.57 4.01 -4.25
CA GLN A 23 -3.16 3.78 -2.87
C GLN A 23 -4.12 2.83 -2.15
N LYS A 24 -5.42 2.98 -2.39
CA LYS A 24 -6.41 2.05 -1.83
C LYS A 24 -6.21 0.64 -2.36
N LEU A 25 -5.94 0.52 -3.67
CA LEU A 25 -5.69 -0.78 -4.29
C LEU A 25 -4.46 -1.45 -3.69
N LEU A 26 -3.36 -0.72 -3.58
CA LEU A 26 -2.13 -1.27 -3.03
C LEU A 26 -2.34 -1.73 -1.59
N MET A 27 -3.05 -0.95 -0.80
CA MET A 27 -3.34 -1.32 0.57
C MET A 27 -4.18 -2.59 0.64
N THR A 28 -5.18 -2.69 -0.24
CA THR A 28 -6.03 -3.88 -0.31
C THR A 28 -5.23 -5.12 -0.68
N LEU A 29 -4.32 -4.99 -1.65
CA LEU A 29 -3.47 -6.11 -2.04
C LEU A 29 -2.58 -6.56 -0.89
N LEU A 30 -2.05 -5.63 -0.13
CA LEU A 30 -1.19 -5.96 1.01
C LEU A 30 -1.97 -6.62 2.15
N LEU A 31 -3.28 -6.42 2.23
CA LEU A 31 -4.11 -7.16 3.17
C LEU A 31 -4.25 -8.62 2.79
N VAL A 32 -4.11 -8.94 1.52
CA VAL A 32 -4.23 -10.30 1.02
C VAL A 32 -2.92 -11.07 1.21
N ASN A 33 -1.79 -10.43 0.92
CA ASN A 33 -0.50 -11.11 0.95
C ASN A 33 0.63 -10.09 1.09
N GLN A 34 1.81 -10.59 1.39
CA GLN A 34 3.05 -9.80 1.46
C GLN A 34 3.66 -9.71 0.07
N PHE A 35 3.05 -8.95 -0.82
CA PHE A 35 3.57 -8.76 -2.17
C PHE A 35 4.78 -7.82 -2.15
N ASP A 36 5.76 -8.11 -3.02
CA ASP A 36 6.86 -7.19 -3.21
C ASP A 36 6.48 -6.11 -4.26
N ILE A 37 7.40 -5.19 -4.52
CA ILE A 37 7.13 -4.08 -5.43
C ILE A 37 6.82 -4.57 -6.84
N TYR A 38 7.50 -5.62 -7.30
CA TYR A 38 7.28 -6.14 -8.64
C TYR A 38 5.90 -6.79 -8.76
N ASP A 39 5.49 -7.53 -7.74
CA ASP A 39 4.16 -8.12 -7.72
C ASP A 39 3.08 -7.04 -7.71
N LEU A 40 3.25 -6.02 -6.87
CA LEU A 40 2.30 -4.92 -6.81
C LEU A 40 2.24 -4.16 -8.13
N SER A 41 3.40 -3.96 -8.74
CA SER A 41 3.50 -3.30 -10.04
C SER A 41 2.68 -4.04 -11.09
N CYS A 42 2.80 -5.36 -11.14
CA CYS A 42 2.06 -6.18 -12.10
C CYS A 42 0.58 -6.21 -11.79
N LEU A 43 0.21 -6.40 -10.53
CA LEU A 43 -1.19 -6.54 -10.14
C LEU A 43 -1.96 -5.23 -10.28
N ALA A 44 -1.31 -4.13 -9.94
CA ALA A 44 -1.95 -2.82 -10.00
C ALA A 44 -1.75 -2.12 -11.35
N ARG A 45 -0.97 -2.72 -12.24
CA ARG A 45 -0.62 -2.14 -13.54
C ARG A 45 -0.01 -0.76 -13.38
N MET A 46 0.94 -0.65 -12.46
CA MET A 46 1.67 0.58 -12.17
C MET A 46 3.14 0.37 -12.40
N ARG A 47 3.87 1.45 -12.65
CA ARG A 47 5.32 1.37 -12.71
C ARG A 47 5.88 1.19 -11.30
N PRO A 48 7.03 0.48 -11.15
CA PRO A 48 7.61 0.28 -9.81
C PRO A 48 7.86 1.58 -9.06
N GLU A 49 8.29 2.63 -9.75
CA GLU A 49 8.54 3.92 -9.09
C GLU A 49 7.25 4.54 -8.54
N ASP A 50 6.13 4.33 -9.23
CA ASP A 50 4.84 4.83 -8.76
C ASP A 50 4.36 4.02 -7.56
N VAL A 51 4.57 2.71 -7.58
CA VAL A 51 4.28 1.86 -6.43
C VAL A 51 5.07 2.31 -5.21
N THR A 52 6.36 2.56 -5.40
CA THR A 52 7.23 3.01 -4.31
C THR A 52 6.74 4.33 -3.72
N ALA A 53 6.34 5.27 -4.57
CA ALA A 53 5.85 6.57 -4.12
C ALA A 53 4.54 6.42 -3.32
N ASP A 54 3.63 5.57 -3.80
CA ASP A 54 2.36 5.35 -3.11
C ASP A 54 2.56 4.64 -1.77
N LEU A 55 3.49 3.67 -1.72
CA LEU A 55 3.81 3.01 -0.46
C LEU A 55 4.39 3.98 0.55
N ALA A 56 5.25 4.90 0.10
CA ALA A 56 5.79 5.93 0.98
C ALA A 56 4.69 6.83 1.52
N ALA A 57 3.71 7.18 0.69
CA ALA A 57 2.58 7.98 1.13
C ALA A 57 1.74 7.25 2.16
N LEU A 58 1.51 5.95 1.96
CA LEU A 58 0.76 5.14 2.92
C LEU A 58 1.49 5.04 4.26
N LYS A 59 2.81 4.95 4.24
CA LYS A 59 3.60 4.96 5.48
C LYS A 59 3.47 6.30 6.20
N ARG A 60 3.55 7.41 5.46
CA ARG A 60 3.42 8.74 6.07
C ARG A 60 2.06 8.94 6.71
N LYS A 61 1.02 8.35 6.13
CA LYS A 61 -0.34 8.45 6.66
C LYS A 61 -0.60 7.46 7.79
N GLY A 62 0.35 6.58 8.09
CA GLY A 62 0.22 5.65 9.20
C GLY A 62 -0.50 4.36 8.87
N TYR A 63 -0.76 4.07 7.61
CA TYR A 63 -1.38 2.80 7.22
C TYR A 63 -0.39 1.64 7.24
N LEU A 64 0.85 1.90 6.89
CA LEU A 64 1.89 0.90 6.83
C LEU A 64 3.02 1.28 7.76
N GLN A 65 3.66 0.27 8.31
CA GLN A 65 4.85 0.46 9.12
C GLN A 65 5.94 -0.39 8.50
N GLY A 66 6.98 0.27 7.96
CA GLY A 66 8.11 -0.41 7.37
C GLY A 66 9.19 -0.70 8.39
N ARG A 67 10.05 -1.61 8.02
CA ARG A 67 11.20 -1.96 8.86
C ARG A 67 12.46 -1.86 8.07
#